data_8c73787542f32981f2ef3d3b75a4c26e
#
_entry.id   8c73787542f32981f2ef3d3b75a4c26e
#
_cell.length_a   1.000
_cell.length_b   1.000
_cell.length_c   1.000
_cell.angle_alpha   90.00
_cell.angle_beta   90.00
_cell.angle_gamma   90.00
#
_symmetry.space_group_name_H-M   'P 1'
#
loop_
_entity.id
_entity.type
_entity.pdbx_description
1 polymer ?
#
loop_
_entity_poly.entity_id
_entity_poly.type
_entity_poly.pdbx_seq_one_letter_code
_entity_poly.pdbx_strand_id
1 'polypeptide(L)'
;MDTKDLSKVQKDRNVKLEKLRSEGFDYPNDFEKKYDISYLVEKFGNFSKSELENKNQMASNAGRVVLKREMGKVVFITIEDFSGRIQAYFSKNNLEERLEEVKDLDLGDIVCIEGILFRTKTDELTIEVKDFKLLTKSTTCPWVYLGPIKETKRQITPLNLYPSQ
;
A
#
# COMPACT_ATOMS: atom_id res chain seq x y z
N MET A 1 -18.56 -22.02 -2.77
CA MET A 1 -18.23 -21.36 -4.05
C MET A 1 -17.27 -22.26 -4.80
N ASP A 2 -17.69 -22.81 -5.93
CA ASP A 2 -16.86 -23.74 -6.69
C ASP A 2 -15.61 -23.04 -7.24
N THR A 3 -14.44 -23.62 -6.96
CA THR A 3 -13.13 -23.09 -7.35
C THR A 3 -12.85 -23.17 -8.87
N LYS A 4 -13.78 -23.67 -9.65
CA LYS A 4 -13.61 -23.90 -11.09
C LYS A 4 -13.57 -22.63 -11.94
N ASP A 5 -14.16 -21.52 -11.47
CA ASP A 5 -14.30 -20.28 -12.24
C ASP A 5 -13.33 -19.14 -11.82
N LEU A 6 -12.41 -19.42 -10.88
CA LEU A 6 -11.45 -18.42 -10.45
C LEU A 6 -10.36 -18.21 -11.51
N SER A 7 -10.03 -16.95 -11.80
CA SER A 7 -8.88 -16.62 -12.64
C SER A 7 -7.57 -17.13 -12.00
N LYS A 8 -6.52 -17.33 -12.82
CA LYS A 8 -5.21 -17.75 -12.32
C LYS A 8 -4.72 -16.84 -11.18
N VAL A 9 -4.89 -15.53 -11.33
CA VAL A 9 -4.50 -14.53 -10.33
C VAL A 9 -5.25 -14.73 -9.01
N GLN A 10 -6.54 -15.03 -9.04
CA GLN A 10 -7.32 -15.30 -7.84
C GLN A 10 -6.86 -16.57 -7.14
N LYS A 11 -6.55 -17.61 -7.92
CA LYS A 11 -6.02 -18.88 -7.37
C LYS A 11 -4.68 -18.66 -6.67
N ASP A 12 -3.75 -17.92 -7.30
CA ASP A 12 -2.44 -17.62 -6.73
C ASP A 12 -2.57 -16.79 -5.42
N ARG A 13 -3.49 -15.83 -5.40
CA ARG A 13 -3.78 -15.03 -4.19
C ARG A 13 -4.41 -15.84 -3.07
N ASN A 14 -5.31 -16.76 -3.41
CA ASN A 14 -5.90 -17.67 -2.42
C ASN A 14 -4.84 -18.59 -1.82
N VAL A 15 -3.91 -19.11 -2.62
CA VAL A 15 -2.79 -19.92 -2.13
C VAL A 15 -1.93 -19.13 -1.15
N LYS A 16 -1.60 -17.86 -1.47
CA LYS A 16 -0.88 -16.97 -0.56
C LYS A 16 -1.65 -16.74 0.75
N LEU A 17 -2.98 -16.53 0.67
CA LEU A 17 -3.81 -16.34 1.86
C LEU A 17 -3.84 -17.59 2.74
N GLU A 18 -3.99 -18.77 2.14
CA GLU A 18 -3.97 -20.04 2.91
C GLU A 18 -2.61 -20.28 3.58
N LYS A 19 -1.50 -19.94 2.91
CA LYS A 19 -0.17 -19.97 3.52
C LYS A 19 -0.10 -19.04 4.73
N LEU A 20 -0.51 -17.77 4.58
CA LEU A 20 -0.55 -16.80 5.67
C LEU A 20 -1.39 -17.31 6.86
N ARG A 21 -2.56 -17.89 6.61
CA ARG A 21 -3.41 -18.47 7.65
C ARG A 21 -2.74 -19.63 8.37
N SER A 22 -2.04 -20.49 7.64
CA SER A 22 -1.28 -21.60 8.27
C SER A 22 -0.14 -21.12 9.15
N GLU A 23 0.39 -19.91 8.87
CA GLU A 23 1.41 -19.21 9.66
C GLU A 23 0.82 -18.37 10.80
N GLY A 24 -0.52 -18.40 11.00
CA GLY A 24 -1.19 -17.69 12.09
C GLY A 24 -1.69 -16.30 11.75
N PHE A 25 -1.84 -15.97 10.48
CA PHE A 25 -2.41 -14.67 10.08
C PHE A 25 -3.89 -14.59 10.45
N ASP A 26 -4.24 -13.66 11.33
CA ASP A 26 -5.59 -13.45 11.86
C ASP A 26 -6.02 -11.97 11.74
N TYR A 27 -5.92 -11.41 10.55
CA TYR A 27 -6.38 -10.05 10.23
C TYR A 27 -6.14 -9.05 11.37
N PRO A 28 -4.87 -8.68 11.64
CA PRO A 28 -4.52 -7.87 12.79
C PRO A 28 -5.24 -6.52 12.76
N ASN A 29 -5.77 -6.09 13.90
CA ASN A 29 -6.48 -4.84 14.10
C ASN A 29 -5.87 -3.96 15.19
N ASP A 30 -4.65 -4.26 15.59
CA ASP A 30 -3.87 -3.61 16.65
C ASP A 30 -3.09 -2.38 16.16
N PHE A 31 -3.32 -1.95 14.92
CA PHE A 31 -2.67 -0.77 14.34
C PHE A 31 -3.52 0.48 14.51
N GLU A 32 -2.92 1.52 15.06
CA GLU A 32 -3.52 2.84 15.16
C GLU A 32 -2.93 3.78 14.11
N LYS A 33 -3.76 4.18 13.14
CA LYS A 33 -3.41 5.19 12.15
C LYS A 33 -3.33 6.56 12.81
N LYS A 34 -2.16 7.20 12.78
CA LYS A 34 -1.96 8.51 13.42
C LYS A 34 -2.35 9.68 12.52
N TYR A 35 -2.15 9.54 11.22
CA TYR A 35 -2.34 10.64 10.27
C TYR A 35 -3.02 10.15 8.99
N ASP A 36 -3.84 11.01 8.41
CA ASP A 36 -4.32 10.82 7.04
C ASP A 36 -3.22 11.19 6.04
N ILE A 37 -3.24 10.58 4.86
CA ILE A 37 -2.24 10.85 3.84
C ILE A 37 -2.31 12.31 3.39
N SER A 38 -3.52 12.88 3.24
CA SER A 38 -3.68 14.29 2.90
C SER A 38 -2.99 15.22 3.90
N TYR A 39 -3.12 14.94 5.20
CA TYR A 39 -2.45 15.72 6.25
C TYR A 39 -0.92 15.71 6.09
N LEU A 40 -0.33 14.56 5.79
CA LEU A 40 1.11 14.46 5.57
C LEU A 40 1.55 15.26 4.33
N VAL A 41 0.78 15.15 3.24
CA VAL A 41 1.05 15.86 2.00
C VAL A 41 0.91 17.37 2.17
N GLU A 42 -0.15 17.84 2.82
CA GLU A 42 -0.38 19.27 3.07
C GLU A 42 0.68 19.88 3.98
N LYS A 43 1.01 19.17 5.07
CA LYS A 43 1.94 19.69 6.08
C LYS A 43 3.40 19.61 5.66
N PHE A 44 3.80 18.55 4.97
CA PHE A 44 5.21 18.28 4.66
C PHE A 44 5.51 18.32 3.15
N GLY A 45 4.49 18.45 2.32
CA GLY A 45 4.63 18.42 0.85
C GLY A 45 5.48 19.56 0.28
N ASN A 46 5.64 20.67 0.99
CA ASN A 46 6.48 21.81 0.58
C ASN A 46 7.88 21.82 1.24
N PHE A 47 8.16 20.85 2.12
CA PHE A 47 9.46 20.79 2.80
C PHE A 47 10.52 20.28 1.85
N SER A 48 11.67 20.94 1.88
CA SER A 48 12.87 20.49 1.17
C SER A 48 13.40 19.18 1.78
N LYS A 49 14.26 18.51 1.03
CA LYS A 49 14.92 17.29 1.51
C LYS A 49 15.64 17.50 2.84
N SER A 50 16.41 18.59 2.97
CA SER A 50 17.17 18.92 4.19
C SER A 50 16.26 19.22 5.39
N GLU A 51 15.11 19.86 5.16
CA GLU A 51 14.14 20.13 6.23
C GLU A 51 13.50 18.86 6.77
N LEU A 52 13.17 17.91 5.89
CA LEU A 52 12.64 16.60 6.29
C LEU A 52 13.69 15.77 7.05
N GLU A 53 14.92 15.74 6.54
CA GLU A 53 16.04 15.04 7.19
C GLU A 53 16.30 15.59 8.60
N ASN A 54 16.30 16.91 8.78
CA ASN A 54 16.50 17.55 10.08
C ASN A 54 15.35 17.28 11.06
N LYS A 55 14.11 17.23 10.56
CA LYS A 55 12.93 16.98 11.41
C LYS A 55 12.77 15.51 11.78
N ASN A 56 13.29 14.58 10.99
CA ASN A 56 13.17 13.15 11.20
C ASN A 56 11.72 12.72 11.53
N GLN A 57 10.79 13.25 10.72
CA GLN A 57 9.35 13.12 11.01
C GLN A 57 8.87 11.69 10.81
N MET A 58 8.42 11.08 11.91
CA MET A 58 7.76 9.76 11.86
C MET A 58 6.35 9.88 11.28
N ALA A 59 6.02 8.95 10.41
CA ALA A 59 4.68 8.74 9.84
C ALA A 59 4.21 7.33 10.12
N SER A 60 2.93 7.20 10.47
CA SER A 60 2.25 5.92 10.71
C SER A 60 0.93 5.95 9.96
N ASN A 61 0.83 5.17 8.90
CA ASN A 61 -0.29 5.18 7.96
C ASN A 61 -0.74 3.77 7.61
N ALA A 62 -2.00 3.66 7.22
CA ALA A 62 -2.54 2.45 6.61
C ALA A 62 -3.25 2.79 5.30
N GLY A 63 -3.13 1.91 4.33
CA GLY A 63 -3.76 2.12 3.03
C GLY A 63 -3.73 0.89 2.15
N ARG A 64 -4.43 1.00 1.03
CA ARG A 64 -4.48 -0.03 -0.01
C ARG A 64 -3.28 0.10 -0.95
N VAL A 65 -2.63 -1.01 -1.23
CA VAL A 65 -1.58 -1.09 -2.25
C VAL A 65 -2.20 -0.88 -3.63
N VAL A 66 -1.85 0.22 -4.30
CA VAL A 66 -2.36 0.58 -5.64
C VAL A 66 -1.30 0.52 -6.73
N LEU A 67 -0.03 0.61 -6.37
CA LEU A 67 1.10 0.46 -7.28
C LEU A 67 2.25 -0.21 -6.55
N LYS A 68 2.98 -1.08 -7.24
CA LYS A 68 4.17 -1.73 -6.70
C LYS A 68 5.24 -1.82 -7.80
N ARG A 69 6.48 -1.47 -7.45
CA ARG A 69 7.65 -1.55 -8.33
C ARG A 69 8.82 -2.15 -7.55
N GLU A 70 9.37 -3.24 -8.05
CA GLU A 70 10.52 -3.91 -7.47
C GLU A 70 11.78 -3.51 -8.22
N MET A 71 12.83 -3.14 -7.48
CA MET A 71 14.11 -2.69 -8.02
C MET A 71 15.26 -3.33 -7.23
N GLY A 72 15.48 -4.62 -7.44
CA GLY A 72 16.56 -5.37 -6.78
C GLY A 72 16.38 -5.45 -5.25
N LYS A 73 17.15 -4.65 -4.51
CA LYS A 73 17.16 -4.63 -3.04
C LYS A 73 16.16 -3.63 -2.43
N VAL A 74 15.32 -3.03 -3.27
CA VAL A 74 14.32 -2.05 -2.85
C VAL A 74 12.99 -2.32 -3.52
N VAL A 75 11.89 -1.98 -2.83
CA VAL A 75 10.54 -2.03 -3.35
C VAL A 75 9.88 -0.68 -3.09
N PHE A 76 9.28 -0.09 -4.12
CA PHE A 76 8.43 1.08 -4.00
C PHE A 76 6.98 0.64 -4.08
N ILE A 77 6.19 1.06 -3.11
CA ILE A 77 4.75 0.82 -3.08
C ILE A 77 4.04 2.16 -2.93
N THR A 78 3.00 2.38 -3.73
CA THR A 78 2.06 3.48 -3.49
C THR A 78 0.89 2.93 -2.72
N ILE A 79 0.61 3.49 -1.55
CA ILE A 79 -0.58 3.22 -0.77
C ILE A 79 -1.59 4.35 -0.92
N GLU A 80 -2.86 3.99 -0.89
CA GLU A 80 -4.00 4.89 -0.99
C GLU A 80 -4.92 4.71 0.20
N ASP A 81 -5.30 5.80 0.84
CA ASP A 81 -6.41 5.85 1.78
C ASP A 81 -7.56 6.70 1.22
N PHE A 82 -8.59 6.98 2.01
CA PHE A 82 -9.71 7.81 1.58
C PHE A 82 -9.32 9.26 1.26
N SER A 83 -8.19 9.73 1.76
CA SER A 83 -7.74 11.12 1.66
C SER A 83 -6.73 11.36 0.55
N GLY A 84 -5.99 10.34 0.11
CA GLY A 84 -4.96 10.52 -0.92
C GLY A 84 -4.04 9.31 -1.10
N ARG A 85 -2.90 9.58 -1.77
CA ARG A 85 -1.87 8.59 -2.07
C ARG A 85 -0.52 9.05 -1.58
N ILE A 86 0.30 8.12 -1.10
CA ILE A 86 1.68 8.38 -0.74
C ILE A 86 2.57 7.20 -1.15
N GLN A 87 3.80 7.50 -1.54
CA GLN A 87 4.80 6.49 -1.84
C GLN A 87 5.45 5.97 -0.55
N ALA A 88 5.70 4.68 -0.50
CA ALA A 88 6.43 4.00 0.55
C ALA A 88 7.67 3.34 -0.06
N TYR A 89 8.82 3.51 0.58
CA TYR A 89 10.11 2.97 0.18
C TYR A 89 10.54 1.89 1.16
N PHE A 90 10.68 0.68 0.67
CA PHE A 90 11.11 -0.49 1.41
C PHE A 90 12.51 -0.88 0.96
N SER A 91 13.46 -0.94 1.88
CA SER A 91 14.84 -1.32 1.56
C SER A 91 15.27 -2.54 2.38
N LYS A 92 16.18 -3.33 1.80
CA LYS A 92 16.79 -4.45 2.51
C LYS A 92 17.56 -3.99 3.76
N ASN A 93 18.11 -2.78 3.75
CA ASN A 93 18.84 -2.24 4.90
C ASN A 93 17.96 -2.01 6.13
N ASN A 94 16.67 -1.72 5.92
CA ASN A 94 15.73 -1.45 7.02
C ASN A 94 14.94 -2.69 7.43
N LEU A 95 14.65 -3.60 6.49
CA LEU A 95 13.73 -4.71 6.69
C LEU A 95 14.40 -6.08 6.62
N GLU A 96 15.68 -6.13 6.21
CA GLU A 96 16.46 -7.38 6.12
C GLU A 96 15.71 -8.50 5.37
N GLU A 97 15.41 -9.60 6.05
CA GLU A 97 14.69 -10.75 5.47
C GLU A 97 13.21 -10.45 5.18
N ARG A 98 12.61 -9.51 5.91
CA ARG A 98 11.19 -9.13 5.72
C ARG A 98 10.92 -8.42 4.39
N LEU A 99 11.95 -8.04 3.63
CA LEU A 99 11.76 -7.50 2.28
C LEU A 99 11.09 -8.52 1.35
N GLU A 100 11.28 -9.81 1.55
CA GLU A 100 10.60 -10.84 0.75
C GLU A 100 9.08 -10.86 1.04
N GLU A 101 8.65 -10.60 2.29
CA GLU A 101 7.23 -10.43 2.61
C GLU A 101 6.61 -9.25 1.84
N VAL A 102 7.38 -8.14 1.66
CA VAL A 102 6.95 -6.99 0.86
C VAL A 102 6.80 -7.36 -0.62
N LYS A 103 7.69 -8.20 -1.15
CA LYS A 103 7.59 -8.69 -2.52
C LYS A 103 6.38 -9.60 -2.73
N ASP A 104 5.92 -10.28 -1.69
CA ASP A 104 4.72 -11.13 -1.73
C ASP A 104 3.40 -10.35 -1.67
N LEU A 105 3.45 -9.04 -1.35
CA LEU A 105 2.27 -8.18 -1.38
C LEU A 105 1.70 -8.05 -2.79
N ASP A 106 0.39 -8.08 -2.89
CA ASP A 106 -0.33 -7.90 -4.15
C ASP A 106 -1.08 -6.56 -4.19
N LEU A 107 -1.38 -6.09 -5.40
CA LEU A 107 -2.24 -4.92 -5.57
C LEU A 107 -3.62 -5.19 -4.96
N GLY A 108 -4.09 -4.24 -4.16
CA GLY A 108 -5.34 -4.36 -3.43
C GLY A 108 -5.18 -4.79 -1.97
N ASP A 109 -4.02 -5.33 -1.56
CA ASP A 109 -3.74 -5.62 -0.15
C ASP A 109 -3.83 -4.34 0.68
N ILE A 110 -4.26 -4.47 1.92
CA ILE A 110 -4.25 -3.37 2.89
C ILE A 110 -3.09 -3.59 3.84
N VAL A 111 -2.23 -2.59 3.93
CA VAL A 111 -1.03 -2.63 4.77
C VAL A 111 -0.99 -1.43 5.68
N CYS A 112 -0.41 -1.58 6.85
CA CYS A 112 0.07 -0.47 7.65
C CYS A 112 1.58 -0.36 7.53
N ILE A 113 2.07 0.86 7.59
CA ILE A 113 3.49 1.19 7.48
C ILE A 113 3.86 2.24 8.53
N GLU A 114 5.04 2.07 9.09
CA GLU A 114 5.66 3.05 9.97
C GLU A 114 7.05 3.40 9.43
N GLY A 115 7.39 4.66 9.43
CA GLY A 115 8.68 5.10 8.89
C GLY A 115 8.88 6.59 8.96
N ILE A 116 9.91 7.06 8.29
CA ILE A 116 10.35 8.44 8.28
C ILE A 116 10.03 9.09 6.94
N LEU A 117 9.49 10.30 6.96
CA LEU A 117 9.26 11.08 5.76
C LEU A 117 10.58 11.57 5.17
N PHE A 118 10.76 11.37 3.87
CA PHE A 118 11.89 11.89 3.12
C PHE A 118 11.50 12.25 1.68
N ARG A 119 12.40 12.91 0.95
CA ARG A 119 12.23 13.14 -0.48
C ARG A 119 13.16 12.25 -1.29
N THR A 120 12.60 11.64 -2.31
CA THR A 120 13.37 10.87 -3.30
C THR A 120 14.24 11.80 -4.15
N LYS A 121 15.08 11.22 -5.01
CA LYS A 121 15.87 11.97 -6.00
C LYS A 121 15.01 12.71 -7.02
N THR A 122 13.79 12.24 -7.24
CA THR A 122 12.79 12.85 -8.12
C THR A 122 11.86 13.81 -7.40
N ASP A 123 12.23 14.23 -6.18
CA ASP A 123 11.50 15.18 -5.34
C ASP A 123 10.09 14.73 -4.91
N GLU A 124 9.85 13.42 -4.84
CA GLU A 124 8.59 12.85 -4.39
C GLU A 124 8.60 12.61 -2.88
N LEU A 125 7.56 13.10 -2.17
CA LEU A 125 7.39 12.86 -0.74
C LEU A 125 7.10 11.37 -0.51
N THR A 126 7.95 10.73 0.28
CA THR A 126 7.97 9.28 0.44
C THR A 126 8.17 8.90 1.91
N ILE A 127 7.59 7.79 2.34
CA ILE A 127 7.84 7.21 3.66
C ILE A 127 8.95 6.17 3.53
N GLU A 128 10.08 6.37 4.17
CA GLU A 128 11.11 5.34 4.34
C GLU A 128 10.66 4.38 5.43
N VAL A 129 10.18 3.22 5.03
CA VAL A 129 9.54 2.26 5.93
C VAL A 129 10.58 1.59 6.82
N LYS A 130 10.31 1.62 8.12
CA LYS A 130 11.08 0.92 9.16
C LYS A 130 10.37 -0.32 9.66
N ASP A 131 9.04 -0.27 9.69
CA ASP A 131 8.20 -1.42 10.00
C ASP A 131 6.91 -1.42 9.18
N PHE A 132 6.37 -2.59 8.91
CA PHE A 132 5.10 -2.76 8.22
C PHE A 132 4.37 -4.01 8.67
N LYS A 133 3.06 -4.04 8.44
CA LYS A 133 2.21 -5.19 8.71
C LYS A 133 1.13 -5.31 7.64
N LEU A 134 0.90 -6.53 7.17
CA LEU A 134 -0.26 -6.82 6.32
C LEU A 134 -1.50 -6.85 7.22
N LEU A 135 -2.50 -6.04 6.91
CA LEU A 135 -3.78 -6.01 7.63
C LEU A 135 -4.82 -6.88 6.94
N THR A 136 -4.88 -6.82 5.63
CA THR A 136 -5.86 -7.59 4.86
C THR A 136 -5.28 -8.02 3.51
N LYS A 137 -5.40 -9.31 3.19
CA LYS A 137 -5.03 -9.87 1.90
C LYS A 137 -6.19 -9.72 0.91
N SER A 138 -5.93 -9.11 -0.23
CA SER A 138 -6.90 -9.03 -1.32
C SER A 138 -6.90 -10.32 -2.13
N THR A 139 -7.98 -11.06 -2.10
CA THR A 139 -8.17 -12.29 -2.91
C THR A 139 -8.67 -11.99 -4.32
N THR A 140 -9.28 -10.82 -4.52
CA THR A 140 -9.74 -10.35 -5.83
C THR A 140 -8.97 -9.09 -6.23
N CYS A 141 -8.62 -8.98 -7.52
CA CYS A 141 -8.05 -7.73 -8.02
C CYS A 141 -9.18 -6.69 -8.14
N PRO A 142 -9.10 -5.54 -7.45
CA PRO A 142 -10.14 -4.50 -7.54
C PRO A 142 -10.41 -4.03 -8.98
N TRP A 143 -9.44 -4.18 -9.86
CA TRP A 143 -9.50 -3.75 -11.25
C TRP A 143 -10.19 -4.77 -12.20
N VAL A 144 -10.43 -6.01 -11.75
CA VAL A 144 -11.11 -7.05 -12.57
C VAL A 144 -12.58 -6.72 -12.79
N TYR A 145 -13.19 -5.97 -11.88
CA TYR A 145 -14.59 -5.55 -12.00
C TYR A 145 -14.81 -4.38 -12.97
N LEU A 146 -13.76 -3.69 -13.40
CA LEU A 146 -13.88 -2.53 -14.27
C LEU A 146 -13.85 -2.86 -15.77
N GLY A 147 -13.75 -4.15 -16.15
CA GLY A 147 -13.65 -4.56 -17.55
C GLY A 147 -12.43 -3.99 -18.26
N PRO A 148 -12.14 -4.31 -19.52
CA PRO A 148 -11.11 -3.63 -20.27
C PRO A 148 -11.50 -2.15 -20.38
N ILE A 149 -10.71 -1.28 -19.77
CA ILE A 149 -10.85 0.17 -19.91
C ILE A 149 -10.62 0.48 -21.39
N LYS A 150 -11.70 0.58 -22.15
CA LYS A 150 -11.63 1.31 -23.44
C LYS A 150 -11.17 2.70 -23.05
N GLU A 151 -10.10 3.16 -23.67
CA GLU A 151 -9.56 4.52 -23.51
C GLU A 151 -10.66 5.55 -23.80
N THR A 152 -11.45 5.86 -22.82
CA THR A 152 -12.34 7.00 -22.80
C THR A 152 -11.84 7.91 -21.70
N LYS A 153 -11.46 9.13 -22.11
CA LYS A 153 -10.96 10.25 -21.33
C LYS A 153 -11.41 10.18 -19.86
N ARG A 154 -10.41 10.14 -18.98
CA ARG A 154 -10.54 10.07 -17.50
C ARG A 154 -11.59 11.07 -17.00
N GLN A 155 -12.79 10.61 -16.77
CA GLN A 155 -13.69 11.19 -15.79
C GLN A 155 -13.62 10.28 -14.55
N ILE A 156 -12.87 10.72 -13.57
CA ILE A 156 -12.88 10.11 -12.24
C ILE A 156 -14.20 10.55 -11.61
N THR A 157 -15.20 9.71 -11.74
CA THR A 157 -16.42 9.85 -10.94
C THR A 157 -16.14 9.16 -9.61
N PRO A 158 -16.22 9.85 -8.46
CA PRO A 158 -16.11 9.16 -7.18
C PRO A 158 -17.27 8.18 -7.07
N LEU A 159 -16.96 6.89 -6.87
CA LEU A 159 -17.96 5.88 -6.54
C LEU A 159 -18.55 6.26 -5.17
N ASN A 160 -19.80 6.71 -5.17
CA ASN A 160 -20.62 6.75 -3.97
C ASN A 160 -20.91 5.31 -3.53
N LEU A 161 -20.14 4.80 -2.58
CA LEU A 161 -20.26 3.45 -2.04
C LEU A 161 -21.31 3.33 -0.92
N TYR A 162 -22.13 4.35 -0.69
CA TYR A 162 -23.23 4.27 0.28
C TYR A 162 -24.55 4.59 -0.42
N PRO A 163 -25.51 3.64 -0.47
CA PRO A 163 -26.88 4.02 -0.78
C PRO A 163 -27.41 4.86 0.37
N SER A 164 -27.87 6.07 0.07
CA SER A 164 -28.64 6.90 0.99
C SER A 164 -29.87 6.14 1.44
N GLN A 165 -30.07 6.04 2.77
CA GLN A 165 -31.33 5.61 3.36
C GLN A 165 -32.43 6.63 3.06
#